data_ba921346840579695343072795ed5395
#
_entry.id   ba921346840579695343072795ed5395
#
_cell.length_a   1.000
_cell.length_b   1.000
_cell.length_c   1.000
_cell.angle_alpha   90.00
_cell.angle_beta   90.00
_cell.angle_gamma   90.00
#
_symmetry.space_group_name_H-M   'P 1'
#
loop_
_entity.id
_entity.type
_entity.pdbx_description
1 polymer ?
#
loop_
_entity_poly.entity_id
_entity_poly.type
_entity_poly.pdbx_seq_one_letter_code
_entity_poly.pdbx_strand_id
1 'polypeptide(L)'
;DKVGTLNPNYDATKQELKIPIDSSRSKYTLTIMGSSTDEKGDTDPSNDVITQTLLTNTGLTNLGQSWSIKAESNTVTNPSNYDLLITSTGIRCMNKNKAKVTYQTCGTKDDGSEQW
;
A
#
# COMPACT_ATOMS: atom_id res chain seq x y z
N ASP A 1 0.80 24.96 6.43
CA ASP A 1 1.01 24.64 5.02
C ASP A 1 0.47 25.75 4.13
N LYS A 2 1.23 26.14 3.13
CA LYS A 2 0.75 27.04 2.11
C LYS A 2 -0.21 26.27 1.20
N VAL A 3 -1.39 26.81 0.99
CA VAL A 3 -2.37 26.24 0.06
C VAL A 3 -1.73 26.09 -1.32
N GLY A 4 -1.78 24.88 -1.88
CA GLY A 4 -1.21 24.55 -3.18
C GLY A 4 0.29 24.19 -3.19
N THR A 5 0.96 24.17 -2.03
CA THR A 5 2.34 23.70 -1.93
C THR A 5 2.33 22.21 -1.55
N LEU A 6 2.76 21.36 -2.48
CA LEU A 6 2.93 19.94 -2.20
C LEU A 6 4.09 19.74 -1.21
N ASN A 7 3.92 18.79 -0.28
CA ASN A 7 5.00 18.34 0.56
C ASN A 7 6.12 17.77 -0.33
N PRO A 8 7.37 18.25 -0.23
CA PRO A 8 8.47 17.80 -1.08
C PRO A 8 8.80 16.31 -0.92
N ASN A 9 8.31 15.68 0.14
CA ASN A 9 8.48 14.24 0.38
C ASN A 9 7.30 13.40 -0.14
N TYR A 10 6.31 14.05 -0.75
CA TYR A 10 5.17 13.39 -1.37
C TYR A 10 5.32 13.42 -2.89
N ASP A 11 5.36 12.24 -3.49
CA ASP A 11 5.33 12.06 -4.94
C ASP A 11 3.88 11.82 -5.39
N ALA A 12 3.24 12.83 -5.94
CA ALA A 12 1.86 12.74 -6.39
C ALA A 12 1.65 11.77 -7.57
N THR A 13 2.69 11.56 -8.39
CA THR A 13 2.62 10.64 -9.53
C THR A 13 2.60 9.18 -9.08
N LYS A 14 3.38 8.88 -8.05
CA LYS A 14 3.48 7.52 -7.48
C LYS A 14 2.57 7.31 -6.26
N GLN A 15 1.94 8.39 -5.77
CA GLN A 15 1.17 8.37 -4.52
C GLN A 15 2.01 7.89 -3.32
N GLU A 16 3.26 8.29 -3.29
CA GLU A 16 4.23 7.90 -2.26
C GLU A 16 4.52 9.04 -1.30
N LEU A 17 4.50 8.74 -0.01
CA LEU A 17 4.94 9.63 1.07
C LEU A 17 6.11 9.00 1.82
N LYS A 18 7.22 9.71 1.91
CA LYS A 18 8.39 9.26 2.69
C LYS A 18 8.31 9.73 4.13
N ILE A 19 8.58 8.83 5.08
CA ILE A 19 8.53 9.09 6.52
C ILE A 19 9.88 8.69 7.17
N PRO A 20 10.45 9.47 8.08
CA PRO A 20 10.08 10.85 8.41
C PRO A 20 10.28 11.81 7.22
N ILE A 21 9.73 12.98 7.34
CA ILE A 21 9.61 13.98 6.26
C ILE A 21 10.99 14.52 5.78
N ASP A 22 12.06 14.08 6.33
CA ASP A 22 13.41 14.32 5.80
C ASP A 22 13.78 13.18 4.83
N SER A 23 13.74 13.48 3.54
CA SER A 23 13.99 12.50 2.48
C SER A 23 15.37 11.85 2.52
N SER A 24 16.39 12.50 3.13
CA SER A 24 17.73 11.95 3.26
C SER A 24 17.82 10.82 4.29
N ARG A 25 16.85 10.73 5.19
CA ARG A 25 16.80 9.77 6.29
C ARG A 25 15.46 9.04 6.39
N SER A 26 14.71 9.00 5.31
CA SER A 26 13.42 8.30 5.33
C SER A 26 13.60 6.83 5.70
N LYS A 27 12.77 6.35 6.61
CA LYS A 27 12.76 4.96 7.07
C LYS A 27 11.67 4.14 6.41
N TYR A 28 10.62 4.81 5.98
CA TYR A 28 9.48 4.20 5.31
C TYR A 28 9.03 5.01 4.11
N THR A 29 8.53 4.31 3.10
CA THR A 29 7.76 4.88 2.02
C THR A 29 6.34 4.33 2.10
N LEU A 30 5.35 5.21 2.25
CA LEU A 30 3.94 4.87 2.24
C LEU A 30 3.38 5.06 0.84
N THR A 31 2.67 4.06 0.34
CA THR A 31 1.96 4.13 -0.94
C THR A 31 0.50 3.76 -0.72
N ILE A 32 -0.42 4.55 -1.29
CA ILE A 32 -1.85 4.26 -1.28
C ILE A 32 -2.30 3.78 -2.65
N MET A 33 -3.08 2.69 -2.66
CA MET A 33 -3.70 2.14 -3.87
C MET A 33 -5.21 2.02 -3.65
N GLY A 34 -5.99 2.34 -4.68
CA GLY A 34 -7.36 1.89 -4.78
C GLY A 34 -7.41 0.49 -5.39
N SER A 35 -8.41 -0.29 -5.05
CA SER A 35 -8.66 -1.57 -5.70
C SER A 35 -10.12 -1.75 -6.08
N SER A 36 -10.33 -2.44 -7.19
CA SER A 36 -11.64 -2.90 -7.65
C SER A 36 -11.56 -4.38 -7.94
N THR A 37 -12.67 -5.07 -7.70
CA THR A 37 -12.82 -6.50 -8.01
C THR A 37 -13.81 -6.65 -9.16
N ASP A 38 -13.39 -7.33 -10.21
CA ASP A 38 -14.25 -7.76 -11.28
C ASP A 38 -14.70 -9.20 -11.00
N GLU A 39 -15.91 -9.35 -10.54
CA GLU A 39 -16.49 -10.64 -10.12
C GLU A 39 -16.87 -11.55 -11.29
N LYS A 40 -16.59 -11.15 -12.53
CA LYS A 40 -16.90 -11.92 -13.74
C LYS A 40 -18.37 -12.35 -13.89
N GLY A 41 -19.26 -11.72 -13.13
CA GLY A 41 -20.70 -11.99 -13.18
C GLY A 41 -21.14 -13.32 -12.58
N ASP A 42 -20.31 -13.95 -11.76
CA ASP A 42 -20.62 -15.19 -11.04
C ASP A 42 -20.34 -15.04 -9.53
N THR A 43 -20.46 -16.14 -8.79
CA THR A 43 -20.23 -16.18 -7.34
C THR A 43 -18.92 -16.91 -6.96
N ASP A 44 -18.09 -17.25 -7.96
CA ASP A 44 -16.82 -17.94 -7.73
C ASP A 44 -15.68 -16.93 -7.52
N PRO A 45 -15.19 -16.73 -6.26
CA PRO A 45 -14.14 -15.76 -5.99
C PRO A 45 -12.77 -16.16 -6.55
N SER A 46 -12.61 -17.40 -7.03
CA SER A 46 -11.32 -17.87 -7.54
C SER A 46 -10.96 -17.29 -8.91
N ASN A 47 -11.95 -16.80 -9.66
CA ASN A 47 -11.77 -16.19 -10.97
C ASN A 47 -11.87 -14.66 -10.96
N ASP A 48 -12.09 -14.05 -9.80
CA ASP A 48 -12.19 -12.61 -9.64
C ASP A 48 -10.87 -11.94 -10.02
N VAL A 49 -10.97 -10.85 -10.73
CA VAL A 49 -9.80 -10.03 -11.08
C VAL A 49 -9.77 -8.81 -10.17
N ILE A 50 -8.74 -8.74 -9.33
CA ILE A 50 -8.48 -7.59 -8.48
C ILE A 50 -7.51 -6.66 -9.19
N THR A 51 -7.97 -5.47 -9.51
CA THR A 51 -7.14 -4.42 -10.12
C THR A 51 -6.77 -3.39 -9.07
N GLN A 52 -5.47 -3.15 -8.92
CA GLN A 52 -4.93 -2.11 -8.05
C GLN A 52 -4.48 -0.93 -8.88
N THR A 53 -4.91 0.27 -8.50
CA THR A 53 -4.63 1.50 -9.24
C THR A 53 -4.23 2.60 -8.28
N LEU A 54 -3.23 3.38 -8.66
CA LEU A 54 -2.89 4.59 -7.94
C LEU A 54 -4.09 5.53 -7.91
N LEU A 55 -4.36 6.15 -6.76
CA LEU A 55 -5.43 7.13 -6.58
C LEU A 55 -5.01 8.48 -7.16
N THR A 56 -4.84 8.51 -8.48
CA THR A 56 -4.55 9.74 -9.23
C THR A 56 -5.84 10.35 -9.77
N ASN A 57 -5.81 11.65 -10.07
CA ASN A 57 -6.97 12.36 -10.60
C ASN A 57 -7.48 11.83 -11.95
N THR A 58 -6.72 10.96 -12.61
CA THR A 58 -7.06 10.40 -13.92
C THR A 58 -7.55 8.95 -13.86
N GLY A 59 -7.40 8.28 -12.71
CA GLY A 59 -7.78 6.88 -12.54
C GLY A 59 -9.13 6.66 -11.87
N LEU A 60 -10.09 7.53 -12.11
CA LEU A 60 -11.33 7.63 -11.32
C LEU A 60 -12.32 6.45 -11.46
N THR A 61 -12.14 5.56 -12.42
CA THR A 61 -13.08 4.46 -12.66
C THR A 61 -13.16 3.43 -11.53
N ASN A 62 -12.14 3.40 -10.66
CA ASN A 62 -12.06 2.43 -9.56
C ASN A 62 -12.13 3.09 -8.17
N LEU A 63 -12.44 4.37 -8.10
CA LEU A 63 -12.58 5.07 -6.83
C LEU A 63 -13.84 4.62 -6.07
N GLY A 64 -13.66 4.31 -4.81
CA GLY A 64 -14.76 4.09 -3.87
C GLY A 64 -15.08 2.63 -3.56
N GLN A 65 -14.39 1.63 -4.12
CA GLN A 65 -14.59 0.24 -3.75
C GLN A 65 -13.75 -0.15 -2.52
N SER A 66 -12.45 0.00 -2.60
CA SER A 66 -11.54 -0.26 -1.48
C SER A 66 -10.21 0.44 -1.67
N TRP A 67 -9.45 0.53 -0.59
CA TRP A 67 -8.10 1.09 -0.61
C TRP A 67 -7.15 0.26 0.25
N SER A 68 -5.86 0.35 -0.07
CA SER A 68 -4.77 -0.26 0.68
C SER A 68 -3.64 0.74 0.84
N ILE A 69 -3.06 0.79 2.03
CA ILE A 69 -1.84 1.55 2.31
C ILE A 69 -0.75 0.56 2.69
N LYS A 70 0.33 0.58 1.94
CA LYS A 70 1.53 -0.20 2.23
C LYS A 70 2.64 0.73 2.69
N ALA A 71 3.30 0.37 3.81
CA ALA A 71 4.49 1.03 4.30
C ALA A 71 5.69 0.11 4.05
N GLU A 72 6.55 0.49 3.12
CA GLU A 72 7.78 -0.23 2.82
C GLU A 72 8.95 0.35 3.60
N SER A 73 9.62 -0.49 4.38
CA SER A 73 10.82 -0.09 5.10
C SER A 73 11.98 0.13 4.12
N ASN A 74 12.74 1.20 4.35
CA ASN A 74 13.91 1.51 3.54
C ASN A 74 15.01 0.48 3.80
N THR A 75 15.49 -0.17 2.74
CA THR A 75 16.49 -1.23 2.83
C THR A 75 17.88 -0.74 3.26
N VAL A 76 18.14 0.54 3.14
CA VAL A 76 19.44 1.14 3.52
C VAL A 76 19.40 1.68 4.95
N THR A 77 18.38 2.48 5.28
CA THR A 77 18.29 3.15 6.60
C THR A 77 17.54 2.34 7.65
N ASN A 78 16.81 1.31 7.24
CA ASN A 78 15.93 0.51 8.10
C ASN A 78 15.80 -0.95 7.62
N PRO A 79 16.94 -1.66 7.39
CA PRO A 79 16.95 -2.89 6.59
C PRO A 79 16.27 -4.09 7.23
N SER A 80 16.14 -4.11 8.55
CA SER A 80 15.62 -5.28 9.29
C SER A 80 14.22 -5.05 9.84
N ASN A 81 13.53 -4.01 9.37
CA ASN A 81 12.22 -3.69 9.88
C ASN A 81 11.11 -4.29 9.00
N TYR A 82 9.92 -4.35 9.58
CA TYR A 82 8.74 -4.87 8.90
C TYR A 82 8.27 -3.93 7.80
N ASP A 83 7.77 -4.49 6.71
CA ASP A 83 6.81 -3.82 5.85
C ASP A 83 5.40 -4.04 6.42
N LEU A 84 4.54 -3.04 6.29
CA LEU A 84 3.21 -3.04 6.89
C LEU A 84 2.14 -2.83 5.82
N LEU A 85 0.97 -3.40 6.08
CA LEU A 85 -0.22 -3.24 5.24
C LEU A 85 -1.43 -2.91 6.11
N ILE A 86 -2.20 -1.92 5.70
CA ILE A 86 -3.55 -1.65 6.20
C ILE A 86 -4.50 -1.48 5.02
N THR A 87 -5.68 -2.05 5.12
CA THR A 87 -6.70 -1.97 4.07
C THR A 87 -8.04 -1.51 4.61
N SER A 88 -8.88 -0.98 3.71
CA SER A 88 -10.27 -0.61 4.05
C SER A 88 -11.14 -1.79 4.43
N THR A 89 -10.73 -3.01 4.10
CA THR A 89 -11.43 -4.26 4.45
C THR A 89 -11.05 -4.79 5.83
N GLY A 90 -10.17 -4.10 6.56
CA GLY A 90 -9.81 -4.41 7.94
C GLY A 90 -8.54 -5.24 8.10
N ILE A 91 -7.79 -5.49 7.04
CA ILE A 91 -6.48 -6.16 7.13
C ILE A 91 -5.49 -5.19 7.77
N ARG A 92 -4.81 -5.64 8.81
CA ARG A 92 -3.69 -4.96 9.45
C ARG A 92 -2.63 -6.00 9.75
N CYS A 93 -1.61 -6.04 8.93
CA CYS A 93 -0.56 -7.05 9.02
C CYS A 93 0.82 -6.49 8.69
N MET A 94 1.83 -7.26 9.03
CA MET A 94 3.23 -6.92 8.76
C MET A 94 4.05 -8.17 8.50
N ASN A 95 5.13 -8.04 7.76
CA ASN A 95 6.09 -9.11 7.53
C ASN A 95 7.49 -8.52 7.29
N LYS A 96 8.51 -9.18 7.80
CA LYS A 96 9.92 -8.81 7.51
C LYS A 96 10.33 -9.21 6.10
N ASN A 97 9.68 -10.25 5.55
CA ASN A 97 9.89 -10.63 4.16
C ASN A 97 9.10 -9.69 3.23
N LYS A 98 9.79 -8.71 2.68
CA LYS A 98 9.21 -7.68 1.80
C LYS A 98 8.46 -8.26 0.61
N ALA A 99 8.92 -9.38 0.05
CA ALA A 99 8.27 -10.04 -1.08
C ALA A 99 6.87 -10.58 -0.75
N LYS A 100 6.57 -10.76 0.54
CA LYS A 100 5.25 -11.26 1.00
C LYS A 100 4.26 -10.14 1.29
N VAL A 101 4.71 -8.89 1.40
CA VAL A 101 3.82 -7.75 1.65
C VAL A 101 3.43 -7.12 0.32
N THR A 102 2.20 -7.37 -0.06
CA THR A 102 1.55 -6.79 -1.24
C THR A 102 0.51 -5.77 -0.80
N TYR A 103 -0.31 -5.26 -1.73
CA TYR A 103 -1.46 -4.40 -1.38
C TYR A 103 -2.70 -5.20 -0.93
N GLN A 104 -2.60 -6.52 -0.85
CA GLN A 104 -3.71 -7.42 -0.51
C GLN A 104 -3.43 -8.29 0.70
N THR A 105 -2.16 -8.59 1.00
CA THR A 105 -1.77 -9.55 2.05
C THR A 105 -0.33 -9.32 2.50
N CYS A 106 -0.01 -9.84 3.66
CA CYS A 106 1.38 -9.95 4.15
C CYS A 106 1.91 -11.39 4.11
N GLY A 107 1.28 -12.25 3.33
CA GLY A 107 1.55 -13.69 3.34
C GLY A 107 0.79 -14.42 4.44
N THR A 108 1.14 -15.68 4.64
CA THR A 108 0.56 -16.54 5.69
C THR A 108 1.36 -16.43 6.99
N LYS A 109 0.84 -17.02 8.06
CA LYS A 109 1.55 -17.13 9.33
C LYS A 109 2.87 -17.88 9.18
N ASP A 110 2.88 -18.92 8.34
CA ASP A 110 4.09 -19.71 8.06
C ASP A 110 5.14 -18.92 7.25
N ASP A 111 4.69 -17.92 6.51
CA ASP A 111 5.57 -16.95 5.83
C ASP A 111 6.14 -15.87 6.76
N GLY A 112 5.77 -15.87 8.03
CA GLY A 112 6.17 -14.86 9.00
C GLY A 112 5.26 -13.64 9.07
N SER A 113 4.03 -13.75 8.56
CA SER A 113 3.02 -12.69 8.70
C SER A 113 2.55 -12.56 10.14
N GLU A 114 2.53 -11.33 10.63
CA GLU A 114 2.03 -10.96 11.95
C GLU A 114 0.90 -9.93 11.79
N GLN A 115 -0.05 -9.94 12.72
CA GLN A 115 -1.09 -8.91 12.80
C GLN A 115 -0.72 -7.86 13.84
N TRP A 116 -1.21 -6.65 13.64
CA TRP A 116 -0.99 -5.54 14.58
C TRP A 116 -2.21 -4.68 14.81
#